data_b472499ae380792d32baaf19fc3c9b82
#
_entry.id   b472499ae380792d32baaf19fc3c9b82
#
_cell.length_a   1.000
_cell.length_b   1.000
_cell.length_c   1.000
_cell.angle_alpha   90.00
_cell.angle_beta   90.00
_cell.angle_gamma   90.00
#
_symmetry.space_group_name_H-M   'P 1'
#
loop_
_entity.id
_entity.type
_entity.pdbx_description
1 polymer ?
#
loop_
_entity_poly.entity_id
_entity_poly.type
_entity_poly.pdbx_seq_one_letter_code
_entity_poly.pdbx_strand_id
1 'polypeptide(L)'
;MTDGALTDERRVELQRRTLRTLTVGQVVGSASMSSAVTVGAYVIQEILGQKTPWGGIATATVTIGGAVMSQVLSRMMMRRGRRPGMQVGYGLATCGAVAAGIGAETSTLVVFLAGLFLFGSGQASNLLARYAATDLALPADRSRAMSRIVFASTFGAVFGPLLIGPAQWAGETAFGWHKYTGPWLFASCVLLVAFTNVSLRLRPDPLVVSGGVRSSVDEKLPSIPAALRIVTATSRGRLALASMVVSQAAMVAIMTMTPVHMKLHGHETLSQYVVSLHIAGMYAFSPLVGRYTADKGTLASVRLGAAILVAATVASSLSGDGPVLVFPALWLLGIGWNFGLIGGSTMLLESVPDSERVTVQGSADLMMSLCGGIAGLSSGFIRRAVGYHVLSVMGLVAVGLLMAGAYWLLVAERKVVTAP
;
A
#
# COMPACT_ATOMS: atom_id res chain seq x y z
N MET A 1 2.07 23.75 -35.14
CA MET A 1 2.80 22.46 -35.04
C MET A 1 1.73 21.45 -34.67
N THR A 2 1.40 20.60 -35.61
CA THR A 2 0.27 19.66 -35.61
C THR A 2 0.31 18.72 -34.42
N ASP A 3 -0.79 18.69 -33.68
CA ASP A 3 -1.15 17.74 -32.63
C ASP A 3 -0.98 16.31 -33.19
N GLY A 4 0.17 15.71 -32.96
CA GLY A 4 0.41 14.30 -33.28
C GLY A 4 -0.30 13.45 -32.24
N ALA A 5 -1.53 13.06 -32.52
CA ALA A 5 -2.23 12.04 -31.73
C ALA A 5 -1.28 10.85 -31.53
N LEU A 6 -1.14 10.42 -30.27
CA LEU A 6 -0.26 9.30 -29.92
C LEU A 6 -0.70 8.07 -30.73
N THR A 7 0.15 7.58 -31.63
CA THR A 7 -0.16 6.35 -32.35
C THR A 7 -0.23 5.17 -31.37
N ASP A 8 -1.07 4.18 -31.65
CA ASP A 8 -1.22 3.01 -30.77
C ASP A 8 0.10 2.28 -30.54
N GLU A 9 0.94 2.16 -31.55
CA GLU A 9 2.28 1.55 -31.43
C GLU A 9 3.16 2.33 -30.45
N ARG A 10 3.19 3.65 -30.57
CA ARG A 10 3.97 4.52 -29.70
C ARG A 10 3.46 4.49 -28.26
N ARG A 11 2.15 4.43 -28.08
CA ARG A 11 1.51 4.27 -26.77
C ARG A 11 1.93 2.96 -26.09
N VAL A 12 1.91 1.84 -26.82
CA VAL A 12 2.33 0.52 -26.32
C VAL A 12 3.80 0.51 -25.91
N GLU A 13 4.66 1.11 -26.74
CA GLU A 13 6.10 1.22 -26.43
C GLU A 13 6.35 2.02 -25.16
N LEU A 14 5.72 3.21 -25.04
CA LEU A 14 5.84 4.06 -23.85
C LEU A 14 5.26 3.39 -22.61
N GLN A 15 4.13 2.71 -22.72
CA GLN A 15 3.54 1.94 -21.62
C GLN A 15 4.50 0.86 -21.13
N ARG A 16 5.13 0.10 -22.05
CA ARG A 16 6.11 -0.93 -21.71
C ARG A 16 7.32 -0.36 -20.97
N ARG A 17 7.84 0.77 -21.45
CA ARG A 17 8.95 1.49 -20.81
C ARG A 17 8.58 2.02 -19.42
N THR A 18 7.41 2.63 -19.30
CA THR A 18 6.86 3.11 -18.03
C THR A 18 6.74 1.97 -17.01
N LEU A 19 6.12 0.86 -17.39
CA LEU A 19 5.98 -0.31 -16.52
C LEU A 19 7.32 -0.85 -16.04
N ARG A 20 8.34 -0.95 -16.92
CA ARG A 20 9.68 -1.40 -16.52
C ARG A 20 10.29 -0.47 -15.47
N THR A 21 10.22 0.84 -15.69
CA THR A 21 10.76 1.85 -14.76
C THR A 21 10.06 1.79 -13.40
N LEU A 22 8.72 1.72 -13.40
CA LEU A 22 7.93 1.64 -12.18
C LEU A 22 8.14 0.31 -11.44
N THR A 23 8.28 -0.82 -12.16
CA THR A 23 8.58 -2.13 -11.57
C THR A 23 9.90 -2.10 -10.79
N VAL A 24 10.97 -1.54 -11.37
CA VAL A 24 12.27 -1.38 -10.68
C VAL A 24 12.12 -0.49 -9.45
N GLY A 25 11.46 0.66 -9.58
CA GLY A 25 11.19 1.56 -8.45
C GLY A 25 10.40 0.87 -7.32
N GLN A 26 9.42 0.04 -7.69
CA GLN A 26 8.58 -0.69 -6.73
C GLN A 26 9.35 -1.75 -5.96
N VAL A 27 10.18 -2.58 -6.63
CA VAL A 27 11.03 -3.58 -5.97
C VAL A 27 11.95 -2.92 -4.95
N VAL A 28 12.64 -1.87 -5.38
CA VAL A 28 13.63 -1.12 -4.59
C VAL A 28 12.93 -0.41 -3.40
N GLY A 29 11.84 0.29 -3.67
CA GLY A 29 11.07 0.99 -2.64
C GLY A 29 10.46 0.04 -1.60
N SER A 30 9.93 -1.11 -2.04
CA SER A 30 9.34 -2.11 -1.13
C SER A 30 10.40 -2.78 -0.26
N ALA A 31 11.63 -3.00 -0.77
CA ALA A 31 12.73 -3.54 0.02
C ALA A 31 13.11 -2.61 1.18
N SER A 32 13.19 -1.29 0.92
CA SER A 32 13.46 -0.30 1.96
C SER A 32 12.35 -0.27 3.02
N MET A 33 11.07 -0.33 2.59
CA MET A 33 9.92 -0.27 3.49
C MET A 33 9.84 -1.48 4.43
N SER A 34 10.02 -2.69 3.93
CA SER A 34 9.94 -3.90 4.74
C SER A 34 11.08 -4.02 5.75
N SER A 35 12.28 -3.57 5.40
CA SER A 35 13.42 -3.49 6.33
C SER A 35 13.16 -2.50 7.46
N ALA A 36 12.64 -1.32 7.13
CA ALA A 36 12.41 -0.23 8.07
C ALA A 36 11.38 -0.57 9.16
N VAL A 37 10.30 -1.27 8.80
CA VAL A 37 9.26 -1.68 9.76
C VAL A 37 9.86 -2.58 10.85
N THR A 38 10.73 -3.52 10.48
CA THR A 38 11.37 -4.43 11.41
C THR A 38 12.36 -3.71 12.34
N VAL A 39 13.27 -2.90 11.77
CA VAL A 39 14.31 -2.20 12.53
C VAL A 39 13.73 -1.07 13.37
N GLY A 40 12.66 -0.42 12.89
CA GLY A 40 12.05 0.71 13.58
C GLY A 40 11.56 0.38 14.99
N ALA A 41 10.95 -0.79 15.18
CA ALA A 41 10.50 -1.24 16.49
C ALA A 41 11.66 -1.48 17.46
N TYR A 42 12.78 -2.02 16.97
CA TYR A 42 13.98 -2.26 17.80
C TYR A 42 14.63 -0.95 18.25
N VAL A 43 14.75 0.05 17.38
CA VAL A 43 15.27 1.37 17.75
C VAL A 43 14.41 2.02 18.82
N ILE A 44 13.07 1.95 18.71
CA ILE A 44 12.16 2.48 19.75
C ILE A 44 12.37 1.76 21.09
N GLN A 45 12.50 0.43 21.07
CA GLN A 45 12.75 -0.35 22.30
C GLN A 45 14.11 -0.03 22.93
N GLU A 46 15.09 0.34 22.13
CA GLU A 46 16.41 0.72 22.62
C GLU A 46 16.39 2.12 23.25
N ILE A 47 15.73 3.09 22.61
CA ILE A 47 15.63 4.46 23.12
C ILE A 47 14.72 4.56 24.36
N LEU A 48 13.59 3.86 24.37
CA LEU A 48 12.58 3.96 25.42
C LEU A 48 12.60 2.82 26.47
N GLY A 49 13.47 1.83 26.27
CA GLY A 49 13.59 0.64 27.09
C GLY A 49 12.81 -0.56 26.55
N GLN A 50 13.32 -1.77 26.81
CA GLN A 50 12.84 -3.05 26.24
C GLN A 50 11.37 -3.37 26.53
N LYS A 51 10.82 -2.86 27.63
CA LYS A 51 9.42 -3.11 28.06
C LYS A 51 8.45 -2.02 27.59
N THR A 52 8.89 -1.11 26.73
CA THR A 52 8.05 0.00 26.28
C THR A 52 6.79 -0.50 25.55
N PRO A 53 5.60 0.06 25.83
CA PRO A 53 4.39 -0.22 25.06
C PRO A 53 4.39 0.48 23.69
N TRP A 54 5.37 1.37 23.43
CA TRP A 54 5.42 2.24 22.26
C TRP A 54 6.11 1.61 21.04
N GLY A 55 6.42 0.32 21.05
CA GLY A 55 7.10 -0.35 19.92
C GLY A 55 6.41 -0.15 18.55
N GLY A 56 5.10 -0.02 18.54
CA GLY A 56 4.30 0.23 17.32
C GLY A 56 4.35 1.67 16.79
N ILE A 57 4.91 2.64 17.55
CA ILE A 57 4.92 4.06 17.12
C ILE A 57 5.75 4.27 15.86
N ALA A 58 6.78 3.46 15.62
CA ALA A 58 7.59 3.51 14.41
C ALA A 58 6.72 3.25 13.17
N THR A 59 5.99 2.14 13.15
CA THR A 59 5.09 1.78 12.04
C THR A 59 3.96 2.80 11.88
N ALA A 60 3.38 3.27 12.99
CA ALA A 60 2.33 4.28 12.96
C ALA A 60 2.83 5.59 12.33
N THR A 61 4.04 6.05 12.69
CA THR A 61 4.63 7.27 12.16
C THR A 61 4.90 7.17 10.65
N VAL A 62 5.44 6.04 10.17
CA VAL A 62 5.62 5.79 8.73
C VAL A 62 4.26 5.79 8.01
N THR A 63 3.26 5.14 8.58
CA THR A 63 1.91 5.05 7.98
C THR A 63 1.24 6.42 7.90
N ILE A 64 1.31 7.23 8.96
CA ILE A 64 0.77 8.60 8.98
C ILE A 64 1.52 9.48 7.97
N GLY A 65 2.86 9.39 7.94
CA GLY A 65 3.67 10.09 6.94
C GLY A 65 3.27 9.72 5.52
N GLY A 66 3.11 8.43 5.23
CA GLY A 66 2.63 7.92 3.93
C GLY A 66 1.23 8.43 3.58
N ALA A 67 0.31 8.42 4.54
CA ALA A 67 -1.06 8.90 4.36
C ALA A 67 -1.09 10.40 4.00
N VAL A 68 -0.38 11.23 4.74
CA VAL A 68 -0.27 12.68 4.45
C VAL A 68 0.42 12.92 3.11
N MET A 69 1.53 12.23 2.86
CA MET A 69 2.31 12.42 1.63
C MET A 69 1.58 11.91 0.38
N SER A 70 0.71 10.91 0.48
CA SER A 70 -0.10 10.48 -0.68
C SER A 70 -0.95 11.63 -1.23
N GLN A 71 -1.48 12.48 -0.36
CA GLN A 71 -2.25 13.67 -0.76
C GLN A 71 -1.36 14.79 -1.33
N VAL A 72 -0.20 15.04 -0.70
CA VAL A 72 0.75 16.06 -1.18
C VAL A 72 1.30 15.68 -2.56
N LEU A 73 1.75 14.43 -2.69
CA LEU A 73 2.35 13.94 -3.93
C LEU A 73 1.32 13.83 -5.06
N SER A 74 0.09 13.40 -4.79
CA SER A 74 -0.96 13.33 -5.83
C SER A 74 -1.31 14.71 -6.38
N ARG A 75 -1.39 15.75 -5.52
CA ARG A 75 -1.58 17.14 -5.95
C ARG A 75 -0.43 17.65 -6.82
N MET A 76 0.80 17.33 -6.42
CA MET A 76 1.98 17.66 -7.20
C MET A 76 1.99 16.94 -8.55
N MET A 77 1.64 15.65 -8.57
CA MET A 77 1.56 14.83 -9.79
C MET A 77 0.53 15.39 -10.76
N MET A 78 -0.62 15.86 -10.26
CA MET A 78 -1.66 16.44 -11.10
C MET A 78 -1.23 17.72 -11.79
N ARG A 79 -0.38 18.53 -11.13
CA ARG A 79 0.13 19.79 -11.71
C ARG A 79 1.36 19.64 -12.56
N ARG A 80 2.24 18.68 -12.26
CA ARG A 80 3.60 18.59 -12.83
C ARG A 80 3.92 17.25 -13.48
N GLY A 81 3.00 16.28 -13.40
CA GLY A 81 3.22 14.91 -13.87
C GLY A 81 3.69 13.93 -12.79
N ARG A 82 3.72 12.65 -13.13
CA ARG A 82 4.08 11.56 -12.20
C ARG A 82 5.53 11.62 -11.77
N ARG A 83 6.43 11.92 -12.70
CA ARG A 83 7.88 11.92 -12.46
C ARG A 83 8.29 12.91 -11.36
N PRO A 84 7.94 14.22 -11.39
CA PRO A 84 8.28 15.15 -10.32
C PRO A 84 7.70 14.74 -8.96
N GLY A 85 6.46 14.24 -8.92
CA GLY A 85 5.85 13.75 -7.68
C GLY A 85 6.61 12.57 -7.08
N MET A 86 6.98 11.57 -7.88
CA MET A 86 7.77 10.42 -7.43
C MET A 86 9.20 10.81 -7.02
N GLN A 87 9.82 11.77 -7.72
CA GLN A 87 11.14 12.31 -7.35
C GLN A 87 11.08 12.94 -5.95
N VAL A 88 10.10 13.79 -5.69
CA VAL A 88 9.93 14.37 -4.35
C VAL A 88 9.66 13.29 -3.31
N GLY A 89 8.78 12.33 -3.61
CA GLY A 89 8.45 11.27 -2.67
C GLY A 89 9.64 10.38 -2.29
N TYR A 90 10.39 9.88 -3.28
CA TYR A 90 11.61 9.09 -3.00
C TYR A 90 12.74 9.93 -2.42
N GLY A 91 12.89 11.20 -2.85
CA GLY A 91 13.87 12.14 -2.29
C GLY A 91 13.64 12.42 -0.80
N LEU A 92 12.40 12.75 -0.43
CA LEU A 92 12.02 12.95 0.97
C LEU A 92 12.20 11.67 1.80
N ALA A 93 11.87 10.49 1.21
CA ALA A 93 12.09 9.22 1.88
C ALA A 93 13.57 8.92 2.10
N THR A 94 14.43 9.28 1.15
CA THR A 94 15.89 9.17 1.29
C THR A 94 16.39 10.06 2.43
N CYS A 95 16.00 11.34 2.48
CA CYS A 95 16.30 12.24 3.58
C CYS A 95 15.75 11.71 4.92
N GLY A 96 14.53 11.16 4.90
CA GLY A 96 13.91 10.55 6.06
C GLY A 96 14.68 9.34 6.59
N ALA A 97 15.18 8.47 5.71
CA ALA A 97 16.02 7.34 6.10
C ALA A 97 17.36 7.80 6.72
N VAL A 98 18.00 8.82 6.16
CA VAL A 98 19.21 9.42 6.75
C VAL A 98 18.91 10.00 8.12
N ALA A 99 17.83 10.78 8.27
CA ALA A 99 17.43 11.35 9.56
C ALA A 99 17.11 10.25 10.59
N ALA A 100 16.43 9.17 10.18
CA ALA A 100 16.15 8.02 11.04
C ALA A 100 17.47 7.31 11.44
N GLY A 101 18.43 7.17 10.53
CA GLY A 101 19.78 6.66 10.86
C GLY A 101 20.51 7.52 11.89
N ILE A 102 20.49 8.84 11.73
CA ILE A 102 21.05 9.80 12.71
C ILE A 102 20.34 9.68 14.05
N GLY A 103 18.99 9.61 14.04
CA GLY A 103 18.20 9.44 15.25
C GLY A 103 18.49 8.13 16.00
N ALA A 104 18.74 7.05 15.26
CA ALA A 104 19.15 5.76 15.83
C ALA A 104 20.58 5.83 16.42
N GLU A 105 21.52 6.44 15.71
CA GLU A 105 22.90 6.61 16.16
C GLU A 105 23.00 7.45 17.44
N THR A 106 22.26 8.56 17.49
CA THR A 106 22.27 9.51 18.61
C THR A 106 21.26 9.19 19.71
N SER A 107 20.52 8.07 19.58
CA SER A 107 19.42 7.69 20.48
C SER A 107 18.38 8.81 20.68
N THR A 108 18.18 9.65 19.64
CA THR A 108 17.29 10.82 19.71
C THR A 108 15.92 10.50 19.10
N LEU A 109 14.92 10.26 19.94
CA LEU A 109 13.57 9.85 19.55
C LEU A 109 12.91 10.82 18.56
N VAL A 110 13.01 12.14 18.80
CA VAL A 110 12.36 13.16 17.96
C VAL A 110 12.93 13.15 16.55
N VAL A 111 14.27 13.05 16.40
CA VAL A 111 14.92 12.97 15.09
C VAL A 111 14.54 11.68 14.38
N PHE A 112 14.50 10.58 15.11
CA PHE A 112 14.09 9.28 14.59
C PHE A 112 12.66 9.31 14.05
N LEU A 113 11.69 9.80 14.84
CA LEU A 113 10.29 9.88 14.43
C LEU A 113 10.06 10.87 13.27
N ALA A 114 10.74 12.01 13.27
CA ALA A 114 10.71 12.95 12.13
C ALA A 114 11.24 12.29 10.86
N GLY A 115 12.34 11.53 10.96
CA GLY A 115 12.88 10.73 9.87
C GLY A 115 11.87 9.70 9.36
N LEU A 116 11.21 8.96 10.25
CA LEU A 116 10.18 7.98 9.90
C LEU A 116 8.96 8.60 9.21
N PHE A 117 8.54 9.79 9.64
CA PHE A 117 7.46 10.52 8.99
C PHE A 117 7.80 10.87 7.54
N LEU A 118 8.98 11.41 7.29
CA LEU A 118 9.46 11.71 5.93
C LEU A 118 9.67 10.42 5.11
N PHE A 119 10.18 9.36 5.74
CA PHE A 119 10.35 8.05 5.10
C PHE A 119 9.00 7.48 4.59
N GLY A 120 7.89 7.79 5.23
CA GLY A 120 6.54 7.46 4.78
C GLY A 120 6.20 7.98 3.38
N SER A 121 6.88 9.03 2.87
CA SER A 121 6.71 9.50 1.49
C SER A 121 7.11 8.47 0.43
N GLY A 122 8.05 7.57 0.75
CA GLY A 122 8.40 6.43 -0.09
C GLY A 122 7.24 5.42 -0.20
N GLN A 123 6.54 5.16 0.91
CA GLN A 123 5.34 4.33 0.91
C GLN A 123 4.24 4.95 0.03
N ALA A 124 4.02 6.27 0.16
CA ALA A 124 3.07 6.99 -0.70
C ALA A 124 3.45 6.88 -2.18
N SER A 125 4.75 7.02 -2.52
CA SER A 125 5.23 6.87 -3.91
C SER A 125 4.99 5.47 -4.44
N ASN A 126 5.24 4.42 -3.65
CA ASN A 126 4.97 3.03 -4.01
C ASN A 126 3.46 2.79 -4.25
N LEU A 127 2.59 3.34 -3.40
CA LEU A 127 1.14 3.24 -3.58
C LEU A 127 0.69 3.97 -4.86
N LEU A 128 1.19 5.17 -5.12
CA LEU A 128 0.83 5.96 -6.30
C LEU A 128 1.43 5.39 -7.60
N ALA A 129 2.52 4.59 -7.53
CA ALA A 129 3.13 3.95 -8.69
C ALA A 129 2.16 3.01 -9.43
N ARG A 130 1.25 2.32 -8.71
CA ARG A 130 0.25 1.45 -9.34
C ARG A 130 -0.71 2.21 -10.24
N TYR A 131 -1.05 3.44 -9.88
CA TYR A 131 -1.88 4.31 -10.71
C TYR A 131 -1.10 4.88 -11.90
N ALA A 132 0.16 5.29 -11.69
CA ALA A 132 1.03 5.74 -12.78
C ALA A 132 1.19 4.67 -13.87
N ALA A 133 1.14 3.40 -13.49
CA ALA A 133 1.14 2.27 -14.42
C ALA A 133 -0.10 2.22 -15.32
N THR A 134 -1.18 2.91 -14.97
CA THR A 134 -2.44 2.92 -15.75
C THR A 134 -2.60 4.12 -16.67
N ASP A 135 -1.75 5.13 -16.55
CA ASP A 135 -1.92 6.40 -17.27
C ASP A 135 -1.90 6.24 -18.81
N LEU A 136 -1.09 5.30 -19.33
CA LEU A 136 -1.01 4.96 -20.74
C LEU A 136 -1.70 3.62 -21.10
N ALA A 137 -2.23 2.90 -20.09
CA ALA A 137 -2.90 1.62 -20.32
C ALA A 137 -4.30 1.82 -20.91
N LEU A 138 -4.70 0.91 -21.82
CA LEU A 138 -6.08 0.83 -22.26
C LEU A 138 -7.00 0.47 -21.07
N PRO A 139 -8.27 0.89 -21.06
CA PRO A 139 -9.20 0.58 -19.98
C PRO A 139 -9.22 -0.90 -19.59
N ALA A 140 -9.24 -1.81 -20.56
CA ALA A 140 -9.23 -3.26 -20.35
C ALA A 140 -7.94 -3.79 -19.70
N ASP A 141 -6.81 -3.07 -19.81
CA ASP A 141 -5.51 -3.50 -19.29
C ASP A 141 -5.09 -2.82 -17.98
N ARG A 142 -5.89 -1.89 -17.46
CA ARG A 142 -5.56 -1.12 -16.24
C ARG A 142 -5.28 -2.03 -15.04
N SER A 143 -6.13 -3.02 -14.80
CA SER A 143 -5.94 -3.96 -13.69
C SER A 143 -4.69 -4.82 -13.86
N ARG A 144 -4.36 -5.24 -15.09
CA ARG A 144 -3.12 -5.97 -15.40
C ARG A 144 -1.89 -5.10 -15.17
N ALA A 145 -1.94 -3.81 -15.56
CA ALA A 145 -0.87 -2.86 -15.31
C ALA A 145 -0.64 -2.61 -13.81
N MET A 146 -1.71 -2.38 -13.04
CA MET A 146 -1.65 -2.24 -11.59
C MET A 146 -1.06 -3.48 -10.92
N SER A 147 -1.58 -4.66 -11.26
CA SER A 147 -1.18 -5.93 -10.67
C SER A 147 0.30 -6.22 -10.87
N ARG A 148 0.88 -5.81 -12.01
CA ARG A 148 2.31 -5.94 -12.28
C ARG A 148 3.16 -5.14 -11.29
N ILE A 149 2.74 -3.94 -10.93
CA ILE A 149 3.44 -3.11 -9.94
C ILE A 149 3.28 -3.71 -8.55
N VAL A 150 2.07 -4.12 -8.18
CA VAL A 150 1.81 -4.78 -6.88
C VAL A 150 2.61 -6.07 -6.75
N PHE A 151 2.69 -6.89 -7.81
CA PHE A 151 3.53 -8.11 -7.84
C PHE A 151 5.01 -7.80 -7.62
N ALA A 152 5.52 -6.70 -8.16
CA ALA A 152 6.92 -6.30 -7.98
C ALA A 152 7.27 -6.08 -6.50
N SER A 153 6.30 -5.72 -5.66
CA SER A 153 6.49 -5.60 -4.21
C SER A 153 6.87 -6.93 -3.54
N THR A 154 6.51 -8.08 -4.12
CA THR A 154 6.89 -9.40 -3.60
C THR A 154 8.40 -9.52 -3.43
N PHE A 155 9.14 -9.10 -4.43
CA PHE A 155 10.61 -9.18 -4.41
C PHE A 155 11.20 -8.27 -3.31
N GLY A 156 10.71 -7.03 -3.22
CA GLY A 156 11.14 -6.11 -2.18
C GLY A 156 10.78 -6.59 -0.76
N ALA A 157 9.55 -7.08 -0.57
CA ALA A 157 9.08 -7.56 0.71
C ALA A 157 9.84 -8.81 1.21
N VAL A 158 10.28 -9.68 0.29
CA VAL A 158 11.04 -10.89 0.61
C VAL A 158 12.52 -10.58 0.84
N PHE A 159 13.13 -9.80 -0.05
CA PHE A 159 14.57 -9.55 0.01
C PHE A 159 14.94 -8.41 0.99
N GLY A 160 14.02 -7.48 1.27
CA GLY A 160 14.31 -6.35 2.16
C GLY A 160 14.80 -6.79 3.55
N PRO A 161 14.08 -7.63 4.29
CA PRO A 161 14.52 -8.09 5.61
C PRO A 161 15.84 -8.85 5.60
N LEU A 162 16.17 -9.56 4.50
CA LEU A 162 17.44 -10.29 4.37
C LEU A 162 18.66 -9.35 4.29
N LEU A 163 18.43 -8.10 3.91
CA LEU A 163 19.48 -7.09 3.80
C LEU A 163 19.80 -6.40 5.14
N ILE A 164 18.98 -6.60 6.17
CA ILE A 164 19.17 -5.99 7.50
C ILE A 164 20.48 -6.48 8.13
N GLY A 165 20.70 -7.78 8.19
CA GLY A 165 21.92 -8.37 8.79
C GLY A 165 23.20 -7.89 8.12
N PRO A 166 23.37 -8.01 6.81
CA PRO A 166 24.50 -7.45 6.08
C PRO A 166 24.71 -5.94 6.30
N ALA A 167 23.62 -5.16 6.35
CA ALA A 167 23.69 -3.71 6.57
C ALA A 167 24.11 -3.36 8.02
N GLN A 168 23.67 -4.14 9.01
CA GLN A 168 24.14 -4.01 10.40
C GLN A 168 25.64 -4.32 10.47
N TRP A 169 26.05 -5.49 9.98
CA TRP A 169 27.45 -5.89 9.98
C TRP A 169 28.36 -4.86 9.31
N ALA A 170 27.98 -4.36 8.14
CA ALA A 170 28.76 -3.34 7.43
C ALA A 170 28.84 -2.02 8.22
N GLY A 171 27.74 -1.59 8.85
CA GLY A 171 27.70 -0.40 9.68
C GLY A 171 28.61 -0.51 10.90
N GLU A 172 28.52 -1.62 11.63
CA GLU A 172 29.32 -1.88 12.84
C GLU A 172 30.81 -2.05 12.52
N THR A 173 31.15 -2.87 11.51
CA THR A 173 32.55 -3.25 11.24
C THR A 173 33.33 -2.24 10.42
N ALA A 174 32.69 -1.60 9.40
CA ALA A 174 33.38 -0.67 8.51
C ALA A 174 33.39 0.78 9.04
N PHE A 175 32.35 1.16 9.78
CA PHE A 175 32.14 2.55 10.19
C PHE A 175 32.06 2.75 11.71
N GLY A 176 32.01 1.68 12.49
CA GLY A 176 31.85 1.75 13.94
C GLY A 176 30.52 2.33 14.41
N TRP A 177 29.48 2.26 13.56
CA TRP A 177 28.17 2.78 13.86
C TRP A 177 27.39 1.87 14.81
N HIS A 178 26.40 2.45 15.46
CA HIS A 178 25.45 1.70 16.26
C HIS A 178 24.73 0.64 15.42
N LYS A 179 24.39 -0.49 16.03
CA LYS A 179 23.80 -1.69 15.37
C LYS A 179 22.67 -1.37 14.40
N TYR A 180 21.79 -0.46 14.76
CA TYR A 180 20.60 -0.17 13.95
C TYR A 180 20.75 1.01 12.98
N THR A 181 21.89 1.70 12.98
CA THR A 181 22.18 2.82 12.07
C THR A 181 22.41 2.34 10.64
N GLY A 182 23.20 1.27 10.48
CA GLY A 182 23.56 0.71 9.18
C GLY A 182 22.33 0.41 8.28
N PRO A 183 21.30 -0.29 8.75
CA PRO A 183 20.08 -0.56 7.98
C PRO A 183 19.37 0.69 7.46
N TRP A 184 19.32 1.79 8.21
CA TRP A 184 18.69 3.04 7.76
C TRP A 184 19.50 3.73 6.68
N LEU A 185 20.81 3.78 6.81
CA LEU A 185 21.67 4.35 5.77
C LEU A 185 21.71 3.48 4.52
N PHE A 186 21.65 2.16 4.67
CA PHE A 186 21.47 1.26 3.54
C PHE A 186 20.10 1.51 2.84
N ALA A 187 19.01 1.65 3.60
CA ALA A 187 17.70 1.99 3.06
C ALA A 187 17.73 3.32 2.30
N SER A 188 18.51 4.32 2.77
CA SER A 188 18.68 5.59 2.05
C SER A 188 19.36 5.41 0.69
N CYS A 189 20.41 4.57 0.60
CA CYS A 189 21.07 4.25 -0.67
C CYS A 189 20.12 3.56 -1.64
N VAL A 190 19.32 2.61 -1.15
CA VAL A 190 18.31 1.90 -1.94
C VAL A 190 17.22 2.85 -2.45
N LEU A 191 16.74 3.77 -1.61
CA LEU A 191 15.77 4.81 -2.03
C LEU A 191 16.37 5.81 -3.02
N LEU A 192 17.66 6.13 -2.90
CA LEU A 192 18.36 6.97 -3.87
C LEU A 192 18.44 6.30 -5.24
N VAL A 193 18.58 4.96 -5.29
CA VAL A 193 18.44 4.19 -6.54
C VAL A 193 17.04 4.32 -7.13
N ALA A 194 15.98 4.24 -6.31
CA ALA A 194 14.60 4.46 -6.78
C ALA A 194 14.40 5.89 -7.31
N PHE A 195 14.90 6.90 -6.59
CA PHE A 195 14.90 8.30 -7.02
C PHE A 195 15.60 8.49 -8.37
N THR A 196 16.80 7.96 -8.51
CA THR A 196 17.63 8.07 -9.72
C THR A 196 16.96 7.34 -10.90
N ASN A 197 16.45 6.12 -10.67
CA ASN A 197 15.74 5.36 -11.69
C ASN A 197 14.53 6.14 -12.24
N VAL A 198 13.68 6.70 -11.38
CA VAL A 198 12.54 7.52 -11.80
C VAL A 198 13.01 8.79 -12.51
N SER A 199 14.04 9.46 -11.97
CA SER A 199 14.56 10.71 -12.54
C SER A 199 15.11 10.55 -13.95
N LEU A 200 15.77 9.46 -14.23
CA LEU A 200 16.43 9.23 -15.51
C LEU A 200 15.53 8.50 -16.53
N ARG A 201 14.73 7.53 -16.07
CA ARG A 201 14.04 6.58 -16.97
C ARG A 201 12.54 6.85 -17.13
N LEU A 202 11.88 7.56 -16.19
CA LEU A 202 10.46 7.91 -16.36
C LEU A 202 10.29 9.14 -17.27
N ARG A 203 10.77 8.98 -18.51
CA ARG A 203 10.73 9.98 -19.56
C ARG A 203 10.31 9.32 -20.88
N PRO A 204 9.33 9.90 -21.60
CA PRO A 204 8.48 11.01 -21.18
C PRO A 204 7.59 10.65 -19.99
N ASP A 205 7.06 11.66 -19.28
CA ASP A 205 6.15 11.46 -18.15
C ASP A 205 4.81 10.88 -18.63
N PRO A 206 4.34 9.74 -18.06
CA PRO A 206 3.14 9.07 -18.56
C PRO A 206 1.87 9.92 -18.41
N LEU A 207 1.75 10.72 -17.33
CA LEU A 207 0.59 11.56 -17.11
C LEU A 207 0.56 12.77 -18.04
N VAL A 208 1.73 13.33 -18.38
CA VAL A 208 1.85 14.42 -19.36
C VAL A 208 1.44 13.92 -20.75
N VAL A 209 1.96 12.75 -21.14
CA VAL A 209 1.68 12.15 -22.45
C VAL A 209 0.21 11.77 -22.61
N SER A 210 -0.45 11.32 -21.52
CA SER A 210 -1.88 10.98 -21.56
C SER A 210 -2.81 12.21 -21.47
N GLY A 211 -2.25 13.42 -21.35
CA GLY A 211 -3.03 14.67 -21.21
C GLY A 211 -3.68 14.84 -19.83
N GLY A 212 -3.29 14.04 -18.83
CA GLY A 212 -3.87 14.07 -17.49
C GLY A 212 -3.34 15.17 -16.56
N VAL A 213 -2.40 16.01 -17.03
CA VAL A 213 -1.87 17.15 -16.26
C VAL A 213 -2.76 18.36 -16.43
N ARG A 214 -3.13 19.00 -15.33
CA ARG A 214 -3.88 20.28 -15.34
C ARG A 214 -2.94 21.45 -15.63
N SER A 215 -3.17 22.11 -16.76
CA SER A 215 -2.26 23.14 -17.27
C SER A 215 -2.51 24.53 -16.65
N SER A 216 -3.67 24.80 -16.06
CA SER A 216 -3.99 26.12 -15.51
C SER A 216 -3.57 26.24 -14.04
N VAL A 217 -2.72 27.22 -13.75
CA VAL A 217 -2.27 27.57 -12.38
C VAL A 217 -3.45 28.04 -11.52
N ASP A 218 -4.49 28.62 -12.14
CA ASP A 218 -5.67 29.21 -11.49
C ASP A 218 -6.75 28.18 -11.12
N GLU A 219 -6.69 26.96 -11.62
CA GLU A 219 -7.65 25.93 -11.26
C GLU A 219 -7.41 25.41 -9.84
N LYS A 220 -8.30 25.77 -8.90
CA LYS A 220 -8.24 25.29 -7.53
C LYS A 220 -8.38 23.78 -7.50
N LEU A 221 -7.37 23.10 -6.98
CA LEU A 221 -7.43 21.67 -6.78
C LEU A 221 -8.54 21.32 -5.77
N PRO A 222 -9.34 20.28 -6.03
CA PRO A 222 -10.36 19.84 -5.09
C PRO A 222 -9.77 19.59 -3.70
N SER A 223 -10.47 20.03 -2.68
CA SER A 223 -10.14 19.67 -1.29
C SER A 223 -10.40 18.16 -1.06
N ILE A 224 -9.83 17.58 -0.01
CA ILE A 224 -10.07 16.16 0.34
C ILE A 224 -11.59 15.87 0.42
N PRO A 225 -12.41 16.68 1.13
CA PRO A 225 -13.86 16.47 1.15
C PRO A 225 -14.51 16.54 -0.24
N ALA A 226 -14.04 17.42 -1.11
CA ALA A 226 -14.56 17.53 -2.48
C ALA A 226 -14.20 16.29 -3.30
N ALA A 227 -12.95 15.80 -3.22
CA ALA A 227 -12.52 14.58 -3.87
C ALA A 227 -13.32 13.35 -3.38
N LEU A 228 -13.56 13.26 -2.08
CA LEU A 228 -14.39 12.19 -1.51
C LEU A 228 -15.86 12.28 -1.97
N ARG A 229 -16.42 13.48 -2.12
CA ARG A 229 -17.76 13.66 -2.70
C ARG A 229 -17.83 13.16 -4.15
N ILE A 230 -16.79 13.41 -4.96
CA ILE A 230 -16.71 12.91 -6.35
C ILE A 230 -16.74 11.36 -6.33
N VAL A 231 -15.90 10.73 -5.50
CA VAL A 231 -15.88 9.26 -5.37
C VAL A 231 -17.23 8.72 -4.91
N THR A 232 -17.81 9.34 -3.89
CA THR A 232 -19.04 8.83 -3.27
C THR A 232 -20.32 9.22 -4.01
N ALA A 233 -20.21 10.02 -5.09
CA ALA A 233 -21.34 10.39 -5.92
C ALA A 233 -22.00 9.19 -6.61
N THR A 234 -21.21 8.17 -6.98
CA THR A 234 -21.70 6.96 -7.63
C THR A 234 -21.68 5.75 -6.68
N SER A 235 -22.58 4.78 -6.90
CA SER A 235 -22.59 3.53 -6.12
C SER A 235 -21.30 2.72 -6.35
N ARG A 236 -20.76 2.71 -7.57
CA ARG A 236 -19.49 2.07 -7.88
C ARG A 236 -18.30 2.74 -7.16
N GLY A 237 -18.27 4.07 -7.13
CA GLY A 237 -17.23 4.81 -6.41
C GLY A 237 -17.28 4.56 -4.90
N ARG A 238 -18.47 4.53 -4.29
CA ARG A 238 -18.64 4.16 -2.87
C ARG A 238 -18.13 2.76 -2.59
N LEU A 239 -18.49 1.79 -3.43
CA LEU A 239 -18.01 0.41 -3.27
C LEU A 239 -16.51 0.28 -3.48
N ALA A 240 -15.93 1.00 -4.45
CA ALA A 240 -14.51 1.03 -4.70
C ALA A 240 -13.72 1.51 -3.48
N LEU A 241 -14.12 2.66 -2.91
CA LEU A 241 -13.50 3.22 -1.71
C LEU A 241 -13.70 2.28 -0.51
N ALA A 242 -14.91 1.75 -0.30
CA ALA A 242 -15.19 0.79 0.76
C ALA A 242 -14.33 -0.47 0.62
N SER A 243 -14.16 -1.01 -0.58
CA SER A 243 -13.31 -2.16 -0.85
C SER A 243 -11.86 -1.92 -0.43
N MET A 244 -11.28 -0.77 -0.81
CA MET A 244 -9.91 -0.41 -0.43
C MET A 244 -9.77 -0.22 1.08
N VAL A 245 -10.68 0.53 1.71
CA VAL A 245 -10.62 0.87 3.14
C VAL A 245 -10.87 -0.34 4.03
N VAL A 246 -11.94 -1.09 3.76
CA VAL A 246 -12.33 -2.24 4.60
C VAL A 246 -11.32 -3.37 4.49
N SER A 247 -10.84 -3.69 3.26
CA SER A 247 -9.82 -4.72 3.08
C SER A 247 -8.52 -4.36 3.80
N GLN A 248 -8.12 -3.10 3.75
CA GLN A 248 -6.93 -2.59 4.45
C GLN A 248 -7.10 -2.65 5.96
N ALA A 249 -8.22 -2.15 6.49
CA ALA A 249 -8.46 -2.10 7.92
C ALA A 249 -8.56 -3.51 8.54
N ALA A 250 -9.31 -4.42 7.91
CA ALA A 250 -9.42 -5.81 8.36
C ALA A 250 -8.08 -6.53 8.31
N MET A 251 -7.34 -6.36 7.20
CA MET A 251 -6.01 -6.95 7.04
C MET A 251 -5.05 -6.46 8.10
N VAL A 252 -4.90 -5.15 8.29
CA VAL A 252 -3.94 -4.59 9.25
C VAL A 252 -4.30 -4.98 10.68
N ALA A 253 -5.58 -4.91 11.07
CA ALA A 253 -6.00 -5.25 12.42
C ALA A 253 -5.66 -6.70 12.80
N ILE A 254 -6.00 -7.66 11.94
CA ILE A 254 -5.82 -9.09 12.20
C ILE A 254 -4.33 -9.46 12.09
N MET A 255 -3.67 -9.07 11.00
CA MET A 255 -2.25 -9.38 10.76
C MET A 255 -1.35 -8.86 11.90
N THR A 256 -1.60 -7.64 12.40
CA THR A 256 -0.78 -7.04 13.45
C THR A 256 -0.87 -7.82 14.77
N MET A 257 -2.03 -8.38 15.09
CA MET A 257 -2.26 -9.12 16.34
C MET A 257 -1.99 -10.61 16.25
N THR A 258 -1.86 -11.17 15.05
CA THR A 258 -1.61 -12.61 14.88
C THR A 258 -0.28 -13.08 15.49
N PRO A 259 0.89 -12.43 15.30
CA PRO A 259 2.12 -12.83 15.96
C PRO A 259 2.01 -12.80 17.48
N VAL A 260 1.30 -11.81 18.03
CA VAL A 260 1.07 -11.67 19.47
C VAL A 260 0.18 -12.81 19.98
N HIS A 261 -0.89 -13.14 19.26
CA HIS A 261 -1.76 -14.27 19.57
C HIS A 261 -0.98 -15.60 19.59
N MET A 262 -0.20 -15.86 18.54
CA MET A 262 0.61 -17.08 18.44
C MET A 262 1.68 -17.18 19.55
N LYS A 263 2.31 -16.06 19.90
CA LYS A 263 3.28 -16.02 21.00
C LYS A 263 2.65 -16.38 22.34
N LEU A 264 1.47 -15.83 22.63
CA LEU A 264 0.75 -16.11 23.88
C LEU A 264 0.34 -17.58 24.04
N HIS A 265 0.19 -18.32 22.92
CA HIS A 265 -0.18 -19.74 22.90
C HIS A 265 1.02 -20.67 22.59
N GLY A 266 2.27 -20.19 22.77
CA GLY A 266 3.47 -21.02 22.65
C GLY A 266 3.94 -21.28 21.21
N HIS A 267 3.40 -20.60 20.20
CA HIS A 267 3.70 -20.80 18.79
C HIS A 267 4.53 -19.63 18.18
N GLU A 268 5.38 -18.98 18.97
CA GLU A 268 6.16 -17.80 18.56
C GLU A 268 7.01 -18.07 17.31
N THR A 269 7.69 -19.23 17.24
CA THR A 269 8.56 -19.61 16.11
C THR A 269 7.80 -19.81 14.80
N LEU A 270 6.51 -20.16 14.86
CA LEU A 270 5.67 -20.32 13.66
C LEU A 270 5.13 -19.00 13.14
N SER A 271 5.09 -17.96 13.96
CA SER A 271 4.51 -16.66 13.57
C SER A 271 5.18 -16.03 12.36
N GLN A 272 6.51 -16.18 12.22
CA GLN A 272 7.26 -15.67 11.06
C GLN A 272 6.83 -16.34 9.74
N TYR A 273 6.52 -17.63 9.76
CA TYR A 273 6.07 -18.36 8.57
C TYR A 273 4.66 -17.95 8.18
N VAL A 274 3.78 -17.73 9.17
CA VAL A 274 2.41 -17.21 8.94
C VAL A 274 2.45 -15.84 8.32
N VAL A 275 3.28 -14.92 8.84
CA VAL A 275 3.44 -13.57 8.27
C VAL A 275 4.03 -13.63 6.87
N SER A 276 5.03 -14.49 6.62
CA SER A 276 5.61 -14.68 5.30
C SER A 276 4.59 -15.18 4.27
N LEU A 277 3.76 -16.14 4.67
CA LEU A 277 2.68 -16.67 3.83
C LEU A 277 1.61 -15.61 3.54
N HIS A 278 1.28 -14.78 4.54
CA HIS A 278 0.40 -13.63 4.38
C HIS A 278 0.94 -12.63 3.34
N ILE A 279 2.21 -12.24 3.46
CA ILE A 279 2.87 -11.34 2.51
C ILE A 279 2.89 -11.93 1.09
N ALA A 280 3.12 -13.24 0.97
CA ALA A 280 3.00 -13.92 -0.32
C ALA A 280 1.56 -13.83 -0.87
N GLY A 281 0.53 -14.00 -0.04
CA GLY A 281 -0.86 -13.79 -0.41
C GLY A 281 -1.14 -12.37 -0.90
N MET A 282 -0.58 -11.36 -0.23
CA MET A 282 -0.75 -9.95 -0.60
C MET A 282 -0.19 -9.61 -1.99
N TYR A 283 0.94 -10.18 -2.38
CA TYR A 283 1.68 -9.68 -3.54
C TYR A 283 1.89 -10.71 -4.64
N ALA A 284 2.21 -11.97 -4.31
CA ALA A 284 2.61 -12.96 -5.30
C ALA A 284 1.47 -13.36 -6.25
N PHE A 285 0.22 -13.29 -5.77
CA PHE A 285 -0.97 -13.60 -6.57
C PHE A 285 -1.49 -12.44 -7.42
N SER A 286 -0.88 -11.25 -7.32
CA SER A 286 -1.34 -10.05 -8.03
C SER A 286 -1.53 -10.25 -9.53
N PRO A 287 -0.68 -10.97 -10.29
CA PRO A 287 -0.91 -11.18 -11.72
C PRO A 287 -2.21 -11.95 -12.02
N LEU A 288 -2.56 -12.92 -11.16
CA LEU A 288 -3.82 -13.67 -11.29
C LEU A 288 -5.01 -12.79 -10.97
N VAL A 289 -4.91 -11.99 -9.90
CA VAL A 289 -5.95 -11.00 -9.52
C VAL A 289 -6.16 -9.98 -10.63
N GLY A 290 -5.07 -9.45 -11.20
CA GLY A 290 -5.14 -8.47 -12.29
C GLY A 290 -5.80 -9.05 -13.56
N ARG A 291 -5.47 -10.29 -13.92
CA ARG A 291 -6.10 -11.01 -15.04
C ARG A 291 -7.58 -11.23 -14.77
N TYR A 292 -7.92 -11.77 -13.59
CA TYR A 292 -9.31 -12.00 -13.21
C TYR A 292 -10.13 -10.70 -13.26
N THR A 293 -9.56 -9.60 -12.76
CA THR A 293 -10.22 -8.28 -12.77
C THR A 293 -10.43 -7.77 -14.20
N ALA A 294 -9.45 -7.97 -15.11
CA ALA A 294 -9.58 -7.59 -16.50
C ALA A 294 -10.65 -8.43 -17.24
N ASP A 295 -10.67 -9.75 -16.99
CA ASP A 295 -11.50 -10.68 -17.74
C ASP A 295 -12.95 -10.74 -17.20
N LYS A 296 -13.15 -10.59 -15.88
CA LYS A 296 -14.47 -10.71 -15.21
C LYS A 296 -15.05 -9.38 -14.73
N GLY A 297 -14.27 -8.30 -14.82
CA GLY A 297 -14.65 -6.96 -14.41
C GLY A 297 -14.40 -6.66 -12.93
N THR A 298 -14.39 -5.37 -12.60
CA THR A 298 -14.03 -4.84 -11.28
C THR A 298 -15.02 -5.24 -10.19
N LEU A 299 -16.34 -5.29 -10.49
CA LEU A 299 -17.35 -5.71 -9.52
C LEU A 299 -17.20 -7.19 -9.13
N ALA A 300 -16.91 -8.07 -10.10
CA ALA A 300 -16.64 -9.48 -9.82
C ALA A 300 -15.39 -9.66 -8.95
N SER A 301 -14.36 -8.86 -9.22
CA SER A 301 -13.10 -8.83 -8.44
C SER A 301 -13.35 -8.42 -6.99
N VAL A 302 -14.06 -7.32 -6.74
CA VAL A 302 -14.40 -6.85 -5.39
C VAL A 302 -15.23 -7.88 -4.63
N ARG A 303 -16.19 -8.53 -5.29
CA ARG A 303 -17.02 -9.59 -4.68
C ARG A 303 -16.21 -10.81 -4.29
N LEU A 304 -15.33 -11.28 -5.18
CA LEU A 304 -14.46 -12.42 -4.88
C LEU A 304 -13.49 -12.08 -3.74
N GLY A 305 -12.91 -10.88 -3.76
CA GLY A 305 -12.06 -10.38 -2.67
C GLY A 305 -12.79 -10.34 -1.34
N ALA A 306 -14.01 -9.80 -1.31
CA ALA A 306 -14.85 -9.79 -0.11
C ALA A 306 -15.18 -11.21 0.37
N ALA A 307 -15.52 -12.15 -0.53
CA ALA A 307 -15.77 -13.56 -0.17
C ALA A 307 -14.54 -14.23 0.45
N ILE A 308 -13.35 -14.00 -0.12
CA ILE A 308 -12.08 -14.52 0.40
C ILE A 308 -11.79 -13.90 1.79
N LEU A 309 -12.03 -12.60 1.97
CA LEU A 309 -11.86 -11.93 3.26
C LEU A 309 -12.85 -12.46 4.31
N VAL A 310 -14.10 -12.75 3.94
CA VAL A 310 -15.06 -13.41 4.83
C VAL A 310 -14.51 -14.78 5.26
N ALA A 311 -14.06 -15.61 4.33
CA ALA A 311 -13.46 -16.91 4.65
C ALA A 311 -12.23 -16.76 5.56
N ALA A 312 -11.36 -15.78 5.29
CA ALA A 312 -10.18 -15.48 6.09
C ALA A 312 -10.54 -15.07 7.54
N THR A 313 -11.51 -14.16 7.69
CA THR A 313 -11.95 -13.68 9.01
C THR A 313 -12.70 -14.73 9.80
N VAL A 314 -13.50 -15.58 9.14
CA VAL A 314 -14.12 -16.76 9.76
C VAL A 314 -13.05 -17.74 10.23
N ALA A 315 -12.09 -18.12 9.39
CA ALA A 315 -11.00 -19.00 9.77
C ALA A 315 -10.17 -18.44 10.93
N SER A 316 -9.91 -17.11 10.93
CA SER A 316 -9.22 -16.43 12.02
C SER A 316 -10.03 -16.40 13.31
N SER A 317 -11.36 -16.21 13.24
CA SER A 317 -12.23 -16.23 14.42
C SER A 317 -12.39 -17.62 15.03
N LEU A 318 -12.23 -18.67 14.22
CA LEU A 318 -12.35 -20.08 14.63
C LEU A 318 -10.99 -20.75 14.91
N SER A 319 -9.87 -20.02 14.80
CA SER A 319 -8.52 -20.61 14.90
C SER A 319 -8.21 -21.23 16.28
N GLY A 320 -8.93 -20.85 17.33
CA GLY A 320 -8.63 -21.29 18.70
C GLY A 320 -7.20 -20.91 19.10
N ASP A 321 -6.61 -21.72 19.96
CA ASP A 321 -5.25 -21.51 20.47
C ASP A 321 -4.18 -22.15 19.57
N GLY A 322 -4.61 -22.97 18.60
CA GLY A 322 -3.72 -23.72 17.70
C GLY A 322 -3.34 -22.96 16.43
N PRO A 323 -2.17 -23.26 15.84
CA PRO A 323 -1.68 -22.55 14.66
C PRO A 323 -2.32 -22.99 13.34
N VAL A 324 -2.98 -24.16 13.30
CA VAL A 324 -3.40 -24.82 12.05
C VAL A 324 -4.30 -23.94 11.17
N LEU A 325 -5.33 -23.32 11.76
CA LEU A 325 -6.24 -22.44 11.02
C LEU A 325 -5.68 -21.03 10.81
N VAL A 326 -4.70 -20.60 11.60
CA VAL A 326 -4.05 -19.27 11.46
C VAL A 326 -3.31 -19.17 10.12
N PHE A 327 -2.67 -20.24 9.64
CA PHE A 327 -1.97 -20.26 8.37
C PHE A 327 -2.90 -19.95 7.17
N PRO A 328 -3.94 -20.74 6.90
CA PRO A 328 -4.85 -20.45 5.80
C PRO A 328 -5.61 -19.15 6.01
N ALA A 329 -5.95 -18.76 7.24
CA ALA A 329 -6.63 -17.51 7.55
C ALA A 329 -5.80 -16.31 7.07
N LEU A 330 -4.53 -16.23 7.43
CA LEU A 330 -3.68 -15.10 7.05
C LEU A 330 -3.31 -15.13 5.56
N TRP A 331 -3.12 -16.31 4.98
CA TRP A 331 -2.89 -16.43 3.55
C TRP A 331 -4.08 -15.89 2.74
N LEU A 332 -5.29 -16.34 3.07
CA LEU A 332 -6.52 -15.83 2.46
C LEU A 332 -6.73 -14.34 2.73
N LEU A 333 -6.38 -13.87 3.94
CA LEU A 333 -6.46 -12.45 4.29
C LEU A 333 -5.60 -11.60 3.34
N GLY A 334 -4.38 -12.06 3.03
CA GLY A 334 -3.50 -11.42 2.06
C GLY A 334 -4.08 -11.42 0.64
N ILE A 335 -4.58 -12.55 0.16
CA ILE A 335 -5.21 -12.67 -1.17
C ILE A 335 -6.46 -11.79 -1.26
N GLY A 336 -7.32 -11.82 -0.28
CA GLY A 336 -8.54 -11.01 -0.25
C GLY A 336 -8.25 -9.51 -0.25
N TRP A 337 -7.22 -9.09 0.50
CA TRP A 337 -6.71 -7.72 0.46
C TRP A 337 -6.20 -7.34 -0.94
N ASN A 338 -5.47 -8.23 -1.61
CA ASN A 338 -4.97 -7.99 -2.96
C ASN A 338 -6.13 -7.75 -3.97
N PHE A 339 -7.19 -8.55 -3.90
CA PHE A 339 -8.42 -8.32 -4.68
C PHE A 339 -9.08 -6.98 -4.34
N GLY A 340 -9.17 -6.65 -3.05
CA GLY A 340 -9.71 -5.37 -2.57
C GLY A 340 -8.91 -4.18 -3.08
N LEU A 341 -7.58 -4.28 -3.07
CA LEU A 341 -6.68 -3.24 -3.56
C LEU A 341 -6.76 -3.07 -5.08
N ILE A 342 -6.54 -4.14 -5.86
CA ILE A 342 -6.49 -4.07 -7.33
C ILE A 342 -7.89 -3.82 -7.90
N GLY A 343 -8.88 -4.59 -7.48
CA GLY A 343 -10.26 -4.44 -7.91
C GLY A 343 -10.87 -3.10 -7.51
N GLY A 344 -10.68 -2.70 -6.25
CA GLY A 344 -11.13 -1.41 -5.73
C GLY A 344 -10.46 -0.22 -6.42
N SER A 345 -9.14 -0.25 -6.57
CA SER A 345 -8.41 0.83 -7.26
C SER A 345 -8.79 0.95 -8.73
N THR A 346 -8.99 -0.18 -9.42
CA THR A 346 -9.43 -0.16 -10.83
C THR A 346 -10.87 0.36 -10.95
N MET A 347 -11.79 -0.10 -10.09
CA MET A 347 -13.17 0.39 -10.04
C MET A 347 -13.23 1.89 -9.71
N LEU A 348 -12.34 2.38 -8.84
CA LEU A 348 -12.22 3.80 -8.53
C LEU A 348 -11.94 4.62 -9.79
N LEU A 349 -10.96 4.18 -10.60
CA LEU A 349 -10.61 4.84 -11.86
C LEU A 349 -11.74 4.82 -12.90
N GLU A 350 -12.54 3.75 -12.90
CA GLU A 350 -13.72 3.62 -13.79
C GLU A 350 -14.89 4.50 -13.35
N SER A 351 -14.94 4.87 -12.06
CA SER A 351 -16.07 5.56 -11.44
C SER A 351 -15.97 7.08 -11.47
N VAL A 352 -14.83 7.64 -11.92
CA VAL A 352 -14.57 9.08 -11.88
C VAL A 352 -14.07 9.58 -13.24
N PRO A 353 -14.37 10.86 -13.60
CA PRO A 353 -13.85 11.50 -14.80
C PRO A 353 -12.31 11.49 -14.83
N ASP A 354 -11.73 11.42 -16.02
CA ASP A 354 -10.27 11.37 -16.21
C ASP A 354 -9.53 12.54 -15.56
N SER A 355 -10.14 13.75 -15.63
CA SER A 355 -9.59 14.97 -15.02
C SER A 355 -9.48 14.91 -13.49
N GLU A 356 -10.31 14.10 -12.82
CA GLU A 356 -10.35 14.01 -11.35
C GLU A 356 -9.55 12.82 -10.79
N ARG A 357 -9.11 11.88 -11.65
CA ARG A 357 -8.50 10.61 -11.24
C ARG A 357 -7.34 10.78 -10.27
N VAL A 358 -6.40 11.67 -10.55
CA VAL A 358 -5.19 11.82 -9.73
C VAL A 358 -5.50 12.34 -8.33
N THR A 359 -6.44 13.29 -8.22
CA THR A 359 -6.88 13.85 -6.93
C THR A 359 -7.61 12.79 -6.09
N VAL A 360 -8.49 12.05 -6.76
CA VAL A 360 -9.27 10.98 -6.12
C VAL A 360 -8.39 9.83 -5.65
N GLN A 361 -7.38 9.45 -6.44
CA GLN A 361 -6.38 8.43 -6.07
C GLN A 361 -5.68 8.77 -4.75
N GLY A 362 -5.15 9.99 -4.63
CA GLY A 362 -4.47 10.42 -3.40
C GLY A 362 -5.40 10.45 -2.19
N SER A 363 -6.65 10.89 -2.37
CA SER A 363 -7.64 10.93 -1.29
C SER A 363 -8.11 9.52 -0.86
N ALA A 364 -8.27 8.60 -1.81
CA ALA A 364 -8.60 7.22 -1.52
C ALA A 364 -7.45 6.50 -0.78
N ASP A 365 -6.20 6.72 -1.21
CA ASP A 365 -5.02 6.18 -0.53
C ASP A 365 -4.82 6.77 0.86
N LEU A 366 -5.10 8.06 1.04
CA LEU A 366 -5.12 8.70 2.36
C LEU A 366 -6.13 7.98 3.28
N MET A 367 -7.38 7.81 2.83
CA MET A 367 -8.41 7.14 3.62
C MET A 367 -8.05 5.69 3.94
N MET A 368 -7.60 4.94 2.93
CA MET A 368 -7.14 3.57 3.10
C MET A 368 -6.01 3.46 4.15
N SER A 369 -4.99 4.31 4.04
CA SER A 369 -3.83 4.29 4.95
C SER A 369 -4.21 4.73 6.36
N LEU A 370 -5.01 5.80 6.52
CA LEU A 370 -5.45 6.26 7.83
C LEU A 370 -6.32 5.22 8.54
N CYS A 371 -7.31 4.65 7.82
CA CYS A 371 -8.18 3.62 8.40
C CYS A 371 -7.37 2.36 8.76
N GLY A 372 -6.41 1.97 7.92
CA GLY A 372 -5.49 0.87 8.22
C GLY A 372 -4.62 1.17 9.46
N GLY A 373 -4.06 2.38 9.55
CA GLY A 373 -3.28 2.81 10.71
C GLY A 373 -4.10 2.82 12.00
N ILE A 374 -5.31 3.38 11.98
CA ILE A 374 -6.24 3.39 13.12
C ILE A 374 -6.61 1.95 13.51
N ALA A 375 -6.93 1.10 12.54
CA ALA A 375 -7.25 -0.30 12.77
C ALA A 375 -6.07 -1.07 13.41
N GLY A 376 -4.84 -0.83 12.95
CA GLY A 376 -3.64 -1.41 13.53
C GLY A 376 -3.39 -0.94 14.97
N LEU A 377 -3.50 0.36 15.24
CA LEU A 377 -3.33 0.91 16.60
C LEU A 377 -4.42 0.40 17.56
N SER A 378 -5.68 0.42 17.13
CA SER A 378 -6.80 -0.01 17.98
C SER A 378 -6.85 -1.53 18.17
N SER A 379 -6.30 -2.32 17.24
CA SER A 379 -6.33 -3.78 17.33
C SER A 379 -5.68 -4.33 18.60
N GLY A 380 -4.61 -3.70 19.08
CA GLY A 380 -3.95 -4.07 20.33
C GLY A 380 -4.84 -3.86 21.55
N PHE A 381 -5.55 -2.74 21.62
CA PHE A 381 -6.51 -2.43 22.69
C PHE A 381 -7.71 -3.37 22.65
N ILE A 382 -8.28 -3.60 21.45
CA ILE A 382 -9.40 -4.50 21.24
C ILE A 382 -9.01 -5.93 21.64
N ARG A 383 -7.86 -6.42 21.18
CA ARG A 383 -7.36 -7.76 21.55
C ARG A 383 -7.20 -7.90 23.06
N ARG A 384 -6.67 -6.87 23.71
CA ARG A 384 -6.48 -6.88 25.18
C ARG A 384 -7.81 -6.88 25.94
N ALA A 385 -8.80 -6.17 25.43
CA ALA A 385 -10.10 -6.02 26.09
C ALA A 385 -11.03 -7.23 25.87
N VAL A 386 -11.08 -7.77 24.64
CA VAL A 386 -12.08 -8.76 24.23
C VAL A 386 -11.50 -9.98 23.48
N GLY A 387 -10.19 -10.04 23.29
CA GLY A 387 -9.49 -11.17 22.67
C GLY A 387 -9.32 -11.07 21.15
N TYR A 388 -8.47 -11.95 20.61
CA TYR A 388 -8.14 -12.03 19.18
C TYR A 388 -9.32 -12.48 18.32
N HIS A 389 -10.11 -13.42 18.82
CA HIS A 389 -11.27 -13.97 18.09
C HIS A 389 -12.36 -12.92 17.89
N VAL A 390 -12.64 -12.10 18.91
CA VAL A 390 -13.61 -11.00 18.79
C VAL A 390 -13.10 -9.92 17.82
N LEU A 391 -11.81 -9.60 17.84
CA LEU A 391 -11.20 -8.71 16.83
C LEU A 391 -11.43 -9.24 15.42
N SER A 392 -11.26 -10.56 15.21
CA SER A 392 -11.51 -11.21 13.92
C SER A 392 -12.98 -11.18 13.51
N VAL A 393 -13.91 -11.35 14.47
CA VAL A 393 -15.36 -11.21 14.24
C VAL A 393 -15.73 -9.76 13.86
N MET A 394 -15.11 -8.76 14.49
CA MET A 394 -15.32 -7.36 14.06
C MET A 394 -14.86 -7.13 12.62
N GLY A 395 -13.73 -7.72 12.23
CA GLY A 395 -13.28 -7.76 10.83
C GLY A 395 -14.29 -8.44 9.92
N LEU A 396 -14.85 -9.60 10.34
CA LEU A 396 -15.89 -10.33 9.61
C LEU A 396 -17.14 -9.48 9.38
N VAL A 397 -17.61 -8.75 10.38
CA VAL A 397 -18.77 -7.85 10.25
C VAL A 397 -18.49 -6.76 9.22
N ALA A 398 -17.34 -6.09 9.29
CA ALA A 398 -16.97 -5.06 8.33
C ALA A 398 -16.89 -5.59 6.90
N VAL A 399 -16.27 -6.76 6.69
CA VAL A 399 -16.15 -7.40 5.38
C VAL A 399 -17.51 -7.95 4.90
N GLY A 400 -18.35 -8.45 5.80
CA GLY A 400 -19.72 -8.88 5.52
C GLY A 400 -20.58 -7.73 4.98
N LEU A 401 -20.46 -6.54 5.56
CA LEU A 401 -21.12 -5.34 5.04
C LEU A 401 -20.59 -4.94 3.66
N LEU A 402 -19.28 -5.06 3.42
CA LEU A 402 -18.69 -4.86 2.09
C LEU A 402 -19.28 -5.84 1.06
N MET A 403 -19.37 -7.12 1.43
CA MET A 403 -19.95 -8.16 0.57
C MET A 403 -21.43 -7.88 0.26
N ALA A 404 -22.22 -7.50 1.27
CA ALA A 404 -23.62 -7.14 1.10
C ALA A 404 -23.78 -5.94 0.14
N GLY A 405 -22.94 -4.91 0.28
CA GLY A 405 -22.92 -3.75 -0.62
C GLY A 405 -22.54 -4.13 -2.06
N ALA A 406 -21.56 -5.01 -2.24
CA ALA A 406 -21.16 -5.49 -3.56
C ALA A 406 -22.24 -6.36 -4.24
N TYR A 407 -22.96 -7.16 -3.45
CA TYR A 407 -24.08 -7.94 -3.95
C TYR A 407 -25.27 -7.04 -4.32
N TRP A 408 -25.59 -6.07 -3.45
CA TRP A 408 -26.66 -5.10 -3.73
C TRP A 408 -26.42 -4.34 -5.04
N LEU A 409 -25.19 -3.89 -5.28
CA LEU A 409 -24.82 -3.20 -6.51
C LEU A 409 -25.02 -4.11 -7.75
N LEU A 410 -24.62 -5.39 -7.64
CA LEU A 410 -24.84 -6.37 -8.72
C LEU A 410 -26.32 -6.51 -9.08
N VAL A 411 -27.19 -6.61 -8.07
CA VAL A 411 -28.64 -6.73 -8.29
C VAL A 411 -29.21 -5.46 -8.91
N ALA A 412 -28.76 -4.29 -8.45
CA ALA A 412 -29.18 -3.01 -9.00
C ALA A 412 -28.80 -2.85 -10.49
N GLU A 413 -27.55 -3.20 -10.86
CA GLU A 413 -27.09 -3.15 -12.25
C GLU A 413 -27.86 -4.12 -13.17
N ARG A 414 -28.17 -5.33 -12.69
CA ARG A 414 -28.98 -6.29 -13.47
C ARG A 414 -30.38 -5.78 -13.77
N LYS A 415 -31.04 -5.13 -12.80
CA LYS A 415 -32.40 -4.56 -12.99
C LYS A 415 -32.41 -3.47 -14.05
N VAL A 416 -31.35 -2.65 -14.16
CA VAL A 416 -31.25 -1.60 -15.19
C VAL A 416 -31.11 -2.21 -16.60
N VAL A 417 -30.36 -3.32 -16.74
CA VAL A 417 -30.14 -4.00 -18.03
C VAL A 417 -31.39 -4.77 -18.48
N THR A 418 -32.23 -5.22 -17.56
CA THR A 418 -33.44 -6.00 -17.83
C THR A 418 -34.74 -5.16 -17.85
N ALA A 419 -34.61 -3.85 -17.62
CA ALA A 419 -35.74 -2.94 -17.80
C ALA A 419 -36.02 -2.77 -19.31
N PRO A 420 -37.30 -2.94 -19.77
CA PRO A 420 -37.67 -2.90 -21.19
C PRO A 420 -37.46 -1.51 -21.81
#